data_ccd1a7dea08cf6bb9aae9a69bd46f4dd
#
_entry.id   ccd1a7dea08cf6bb9aae9a69bd46f4dd
#
_cell.length_a   1.000
_cell.length_b   1.000
_cell.length_c   1.000
_cell.angle_alpha   90.00
_cell.angle_beta   90.00
_cell.angle_gamma   90.00
#
_symmetry.space_group_name_H-M   'P 1'
#
loop_
_entity.id
_entity.type
_entity.pdbx_description
1 polymer ?
#
loop_
_entity_poly.entity_id
_entity_poly.type
_entity_poly.pdbx_seq_one_letter_code
_entity_poly.pdbx_strand_id
1 'polypeptide(L)'
;MRKSLGGLGLAVGMAVGNPGSADIYHRETISDFRAVSIAYDALVCGIWVANESNEVVLLSTFGKELRRFDTGMRTVRSLTVEEDGLLIANGWGEFRRIDRDGRAIDAPFRLSETLYDTEGLHRDADGSFLVVEDDPSRLMRIAPDGTVLMELFGDRFDPPMTEPQGITRDPYSGNILVVDDNEGLNSLFELAPDGRVLSVSPLSQYGFDAEGVALQPETGTLYVGFDGGQALAIFDWIPTEITIDTPLERGPDCAYS
;
A
#
# COMPACT_ATOMS: atom_id res chain seq x y z
N MET A 1 51.37 4.70 51.31
CA MET A 1 50.34 5.53 50.66
C MET A 1 50.16 5.02 49.25
N ARG A 2 49.12 4.23 48.98
CA ARG A 2 48.70 3.80 47.62
C ARG A 2 47.37 4.50 47.31
N LYS A 3 47.40 5.35 46.28
CA LYS A 3 46.17 5.99 45.76
C LYS A 3 45.47 5.05 44.77
N SER A 4 44.23 4.70 45.11
CA SER A 4 43.31 3.99 44.26
C SER A 4 42.72 4.96 43.20
N LEU A 5 42.91 4.68 41.91
CA LEU A 5 42.17 5.34 40.84
C LEU A 5 40.88 4.56 40.61
N GLY A 6 39.79 5.21 40.91
CA GLY A 6 38.45 4.71 40.55
C GLY A 6 38.20 4.98 39.08
N GLY A 7 37.99 3.92 38.28
CA GLY A 7 37.54 4.01 36.90
C GLY A 7 36.03 4.34 36.88
N LEU A 8 35.68 5.44 36.23
CA LEU A 8 34.31 5.81 35.90
C LEU A 8 33.92 5.02 34.64
N GLY A 9 33.10 3.98 34.81
CA GLY A 9 32.49 3.28 33.69
C GLY A 9 31.34 4.11 33.12
N LEU A 10 31.51 4.59 31.88
CA LEU A 10 30.42 5.21 31.11
C LEU A 10 29.50 4.07 30.63
N ALA A 11 28.34 3.95 31.25
CA ALA A 11 27.26 3.11 30.70
C ALA A 11 26.63 3.90 29.54
N VAL A 12 26.91 3.48 28.31
CA VAL A 12 26.17 3.92 27.11
C VAL A 12 24.85 3.19 27.16
N GLY A 13 23.83 3.86 27.68
CA GLY A 13 22.44 3.42 27.55
C GLY A 13 22.05 3.55 26.08
N MET A 14 21.86 2.43 25.39
CA MET A 14 21.11 2.42 24.13
C MET A 14 19.67 2.81 24.50
N ALA A 15 19.27 4.02 24.13
CA ALA A 15 17.88 4.39 24.10
C ALA A 15 17.23 3.54 23.00
N VAL A 16 16.43 2.56 23.39
CA VAL A 16 15.46 1.91 22.50
C VAL A 16 14.44 3.01 22.22
N GLY A 17 14.60 3.72 21.11
CA GLY A 17 13.59 4.66 20.64
C GLY A 17 12.30 3.87 20.37
N ASN A 18 11.18 4.32 20.94
CA ASN A 18 9.90 3.89 20.42
C ASN A 18 9.87 4.18 18.91
N PRO A 19 9.34 3.27 18.07
CA PRO A 19 9.11 3.59 16.67
C PRO A 19 8.32 4.90 16.62
N GLY A 20 8.83 5.89 15.89
CA GLY A 20 8.14 7.15 15.66
C GLY A 20 6.84 6.85 14.93
N SER A 21 5.80 7.64 15.13
CA SER A 21 4.65 7.56 14.22
C SER A 21 5.07 8.17 12.89
N ALA A 22 4.64 7.57 11.76
CA ALA A 22 4.73 8.24 10.47
C ALA A 22 4.06 9.61 10.56
N ASP A 23 4.66 10.62 9.94
CA ASP A 23 4.05 11.94 9.92
C ASP A 23 3.00 11.97 8.79
N ILE A 24 1.74 11.67 9.17
CA ILE A 24 0.58 11.84 8.29
C ILE A 24 -0.24 13.06 8.73
N TYR A 25 -0.50 13.96 7.78
CA TYR A 25 -1.29 15.17 8.03
C TYR A 25 -2.52 15.13 7.15
N HIS A 26 -3.70 14.96 7.79
CA HIS A 26 -4.97 14.92 7.07
C HIS A 26 -5.25 16.26 6.37
N ARG A 27 -5.61 16.19 5.08
CA ARG A 27 -5.96 17.35 4.24
C ARG A 27 -7.46 17.45 4.06
N GLU A 28 -8.08 16.38 3.55
CA GLU A 28 -9.51 16.32 3.28
C GLU A 28 -10.00 14.87 3.21
N THR A 29 -11.31 14.70 3.29
CA THR A 29 -11.99 13.43 3.06
C THR A 29 -13.11 13.64 2.05
N ILE A 30 -13.11 12.81 0.98
CA ILE A 30 -14.16 12.76 -0.03
C ILE A 30 -15.13 11.67 0.41
N SER A 31 -16.38 12.04 0.65
CA SER A 31 -17.46 11.12 1.07
C SER A 31 -18.25 10.59 -0.12
N ASP A 32 -19.06 9.57 0.14
CA ASP A 32 -19.95 8.92 -0.83
C ASP A 32 -19.20 8.19 -1.97
N PHE A 33 -17.98 7.71 -1.67
CA PHE A 33 -17.16 7.00 -2.62
C PHE A 33 -16.48 5.77 -1.99
N ARG A 34 -16.91 4.56 -2.38
CA ARG A 34 -16.33 3.31 -1.93
C ARG A 34 -15.00 3.05 -2.63
N ALA A 35 -13.91 2.93 -1.88
CA ALA A 35 -12.56 2.75 -2.39
C ALA A 35 -11.88 1.55 -1.68
N VAL A 36 -12.13 0.35 -2.21
CA VAL A 36 -11.61 -0.91 -1.65
C VAL A 36 -10.15 -1.11 -2.04
N SER A 37 -9.79 -0.86 -3.29
CA SER A 37 -8.39 -0.88 -3.72
C SER A 37 -8.09 0.34 -4.57
N ILE A 38 -6.94 0.96 -4.34
CA ILE A 38 -6.54 2.18 -5.02
C ILE A 38 -5.08 2.11 -5.48
N ALA A 39 -4.78 2.65 -6.66
CA ALA A 39 -3.43 2.78 -7.18
C ALA A 39 -3.24 4.10 -7.93
N TYR A 40 -2.15 4.80 -7.64
CA TYR A 40 -1.77 6.02 -8.35
C TYR A 40 -1.12 5.67 -9.70
N ASP A 41 -1.52 6.36 -10.75
CA ASP A 41 -0.99 6.20 -12.11
C ASP A 41 -0.41 7.53 -12.61
N ALA A 42 0.91 7.63 -12.61
CA ALA A 42 1.64 8.81 -13.05
C ALA A 42 1.49 9.10 -14.55
N LEU A 43 1.15 8.09 -15.39
CA LEU A 43 0.94 8.32 -16.83
C LEU A 43 -0.34 9.09 -17.14
N VAL A 44 -1.37 8.95 -16.29
CA VAL A 44 -2.66 9.64 -16.46
C VAL A 44 -2.90 10.68 -15.36
N CYS A 45 -1.95 10.86 -14.45
CA CYS A 45 -2.04 11.76 -13.31
C CYS A 45 -3.34 11.58 -12.52
N GLY A 46 -3.63 10.34 -12.15
CA GLY A 46 -4.89 9.99 -11.51
C GLY A 46 -4.80 8.77 -10.63
N ILE A 47 -5.92 8.44 -10.02
CA ILE A 47 -6.04 7.34 -9.07
C ILE A 47 -7.06 6.34 -9.63
N TRP A 48 -6.62 5.13 -9.89
CA TRP A 48 -7.49 4.01 -10.20
C TRP A 48 -8.08 3.44 -8.93
N VAL A 49 -9.37 3.15 -8.95
CA VAL A 49 -10.13 2.67 -7.81
C VAL A 49 -10.98 1.48 -8.20
N ALA A 50 -10.91 0.41 -7.40
CA ALA A 50 -11.86 -0.69 -7.37
C ALA A 50 -12.79 -0.55 -6.16
N ASN A 51 -14.04 -1.01 -6.29
CA ASN A 51 -15.09 -0.88 -5.27
C ASN A 51 -15.83 -2.19 -5.03
N GLU A 52 -15.18 -3.33 -5.23
CA GLU A 52 -15.76 -4.69 -5.17
C GLU A 52 -16.89 -4.94 -6.17
N SER A 53 -16.99 -4.14 -7.21
CA SER A 53 -17.88 -4.41 -8.35
C SER A 53 -17.07 -4.93 -9.55
N ASN A 54 -17.77 -5.09 -10.67
CA ASN A 54 -17.12 -5.37 -11.97
C ASN A 54 -16.49 -4.13 -12.60
N GLU A 55 -16.55 -2.98 -11.96
CA GLU A 55 -16.07 -1.71 -12.52
C GLU A 55 -14.76 -1.25 -11.87
N VAL A 56 -13.98 -0.51 -12.66
CA VAL A 56 -12.84 0.30 -12.21
C VAL A 56 -13.09 1.76 -12.59
N VAL A 57 -12.73 2.65 -11.67
CA VAL A 57 -12.94 4.10 -11.82
C VAL A 57 -11.58 4.81 -11.81
N LEU A 58 -11.36 5.73 -12.72
CA LEU A 58 -10.27 6.69 -12.67
C LEU A 58 -10.75 7.99 -12.06
N LEU A 59 -10.10 8.41 -10.99
CA LEU A 59 -10.29 9.72 -10.37
C LEU A 59 -9.11 10.64 -10.70
N SER A 60 -9.35 11.95 -10.72
CA SER A 60 -8.26 12.92 -10.58
C SER A 60 -7.65 12.83 -9.17
N THR A 61 -6.48 13.43 -8.97
CA THR A 61 -5.82 13.54 -7.66
C THR A 61 -6.64 14.31 -6.61
N PHE A 62 -7.74 14.96 -7.01
CA PHE A 62 -8.72 15.65 -6.16
C PHE A 62 -10.05 14.90 -6.04
N GLY A 63 -10.08 13.59 -6.40
CA GLY A 63 -11.26 12.73 -6.25
C GLY A 63 -12.38 12.93 -7.26
N LYS A 64 -12.18 13.73 -8.32
CA LYS A 64 -13.20 13.89 -9.37
C LYS A 64 -13.15 12.70 -10.33
N GLU A 65 -14.29 12.02 -10.55
CA GLU A 65 -14.39 10.94 -11.54
C GLU A 65 -14.05 11.49 -12.95
N LEU A 66 -13.10 10.83 -13.61
CA LEU A 66 -12.65 11.10 -14.96
C LEU A 66 -13.12 10.05 -15.95
N ARG A 67 -13.16 8.78 -15.50
CA ARG A 67 -13.51 7.63 -16.34
C ARG A 67 -14.02 6.48 -15.48
N ARG A 68 -14.90 5.66 -16.06
CA ARG A 68 -15.41 4.42 -15.49
C ARG A 68 -15.61 3.41 -16.60
N PHE A 69 -15.31 2.14 -16.32
CA PHE A 69 -15.57 1.04 -17.26
C PHE A 69 -15.78 -0.29 -16.54
N ASP A 70 -16.50 -1.18 -17.20
CA ASP A 70 -16.65 -2.58 -16.82
C ASP A 70 -15.39 -3.35 -17.23
N THR A 71 -14.82 -4.13 -16.32
CA THR A 71 -13.59 -4.91 -16.52
C THR A 71 -13.83 -6.28 -17.15
N GLY A 72 -15.08 -6.71 -17.23
CA GLY A 72 -15.47 -8.06 -17.62
C GLY A 72 -15.16 -9.13 -16.56
N MET A 73 -14.67 -8.75 -15.36
CA MET A 73 -14.62 -9.61 -14.17
C MET A 73 -15.92 -9.48 -13.37
N ARG A 74 -16.24 -10.50 -12.60
CA ARG A 74 -17.45 -10.45 -11.75
C ARG A 74 -17.29 -9.43 -10.61
N THR A 75 -16.10 -9.34 -10.08
CA THR A 75 -15.70 -8.42 -9.01
C THR A 75 -14.22 -8.07 -9.17
N VAL A 76 -13.83 -6.88 -8.75
CA VAL A 76 -12.44 -6.43 -8.63
C VAL A 76 -12.23 -6.04 -7.17
N ARG A 77 -11.38 -6.77 -6.47
CA ARG A 77 -11.00 -6.51 -5.07
C ARG A 77 -9.67 -5.79 -4.97
N SER A 78 -8.72 -6.12 -5.83
CA SER A 78 -7.43 -5.44 -5.83
C SER A 78 -6.99 -5.03 -7.22
N LEU A 79 -6.18 -3.97 -7.29
CA LEU A 79 -5.60 -3.49 -8.53
C LEU A 79 -4.22 -2.84 -8.31
N THR A 80 -3.39 -2.89 -9.35
CA THR A 80 -2.15 -2.12 -9.43
C THR A 80 -1.90 -1.63 -10.84
N VAL A 81 -1.06 -0.60 -10.99
CA VAL A 81 -0.68 -0.03 -12.29
C VAL A 81 0.49 -0.82 -12.88
N GLU A 82 0.38 -1.17 -14.15
CA GLU A 82 1.47 -1.69 -14.99
C GLU A 82 1.77 -0.72 -16.15
N GLU A 83 2.86 -0.95 -16.87
CA GLU A 83 3.29 -0.10 -17.98
C GLU A 83 2.16 0.06 -19.04
N ASP A 84 1.54 -1.05 -19.46
CA ASP A 84 0.52 -1.08 -20.50
C ASP A 84 -0.91 -0.88 -19.97
N GLY A 85 -1.13 -0.81 -18.66
CA GLY A 85 -2.47 -0.68 -18.09
C GLY A 85 -2.56 -1.02 -16.61
N LEU A 86 -3.49 -1.89 -16.27
CA LEU A 86 -3.76 -2.33 -14.91
C LEU A 86 -3.71 -3.85 -14.81
N LEU A 87 -3.14 -4.34 -13.72
CA LEU A 87 -3.38 -5.69 -13.23
C LEU A 87 -4.48 -5.62 -12.18
N ILE A 88 -5.55 -6.38 -12.40
CA ILE A 88 -6.71 -6.44 -11.50
C ILE A 88 -6.90 -7.87 -11.01
N ALA A 89 -7.41 -8.03 -9.79
CA ALA A 89 -7.67 -9.33 -9.18
C ALA A 89 -9.06 -9.40 -8.54
N ASN A 90 -9.62 -10.62 -8.50
CA ASN A 90 -10.93 -10.86 -7.89
C ASN A 90 -10.88 -11.22 -6.40
N GLY A 91 -9.70 -11.27 -5.77
CA GLY A 91 -9.49 -11.71 -4.41
C GLY A 91 -9.24 -13.23 -4.28
N TRP A 92 -9.75 -14.07 -5.20
CA TRP A 92 -9.65 -15.54 -5.12
C TRP A 92 -8.62 -16.15 -6.08
N GLY A 93 -7.57 -15.38 -6.38
CA GLY A 93 -6.43 -15.83 -7.18
C GLY A 93 -6.63 -15.78 -8.70
N GLU A 94 -7.70 -15.18 -9.21
CA GLU A 94 -7.82 -14.85 -10.65
C GLU A 94 -7.33 -13.43 -10.89
N PHE A 95 -6.39 -13.27 -11.79
CA PHE A 95 -5.81 -12.01 -12.23
C PHE A 95 -6.10 -11.78 -13.72
N ARG A 96 -6.23 -10.51 -14.09
CA ARG A 96 -6.39 -10.09 -15.49
C ARG A 96 -5.66 -8.78 -15.74
N ARG A 97 -4.98 -8.69 -16.89
CA ARG A 97 -4.44 -7.43 -17.40
C ARG A 97 -5.45 -6.77 -18.32
N ILE A 98 -5.65 -5.49 -18.09
CA ILE A 98 -6.50 -4.62 -18.92
C ILE A 98 -5.73 -3.36 -19.28
N ASP A 99 -6.02 -2.80 -20.47
CA ASP A 99 -5.52 -1.47 -20.82
C ASP A 99 -6.24 -0.38 -20.01
N ARG A 100 -5.78 0.87 -20.13
CA ARG A 100 -6.39 2.02 -19.43
C ARG A 100 -7.79 2.40 -19.96
N ASP A 101 -8.27 1.72 -20.99
CA ASP A 101 -9.64 1.82 -21.51
C ASP A 101 -10.54 0.64 -21.10
N GLY A 102 -10.00 -0.29 -20.29
CA GLY A 102 -10.73 -1.45 -19.77
C GLY A 102 -10.74 -2.67 -20.70
N ARG A 103 -10.01 -2.63 -21.83
CA ARG A 103 -9.93 -3.78 -22.74
C ARG A 103 -8.95 -4.81 -22.19
N ALA A 104 -9.33 -6.08 -22.23
CA ALA A 104 -8.44 -7.16 -21.82
C ALA A 104 -7.18 -7.21 -22.72
N ILE A 105 -6.01 -7.23 -22.09
CA ILE A 105 -4.71 -7.46 -22.75
C ILE A 105 -4.46 -8.95 -22.86
N ASP A 106 -4.70 -9.69 -21.78
CA ASP A 106 -4.46 -11.12 -21.65
C ASP A 106 -5.71 -11.89 -21.24
N ALA A 107 -5.69 -13.21 -21.43
CA ALA A 107 -6.64 -14.10 -20.78
C ALA A 107 -6.43 -14.09 -19.25
N PRO A 108 -7.48 -14.36 -18.45
CA PRO A 108 -7.32 -14.52 -16.99
C PRO A 108 -6.26 -15.56 -16.63
N PHE A 109 -5.49 -15.30 -15.58
CA PHE A 109 -4.41 -16.17 -15.13
C PHE A 109 -4.30 -16.17 -13.59
N ARG A 110 -3.45 -17.03 -13.04
CA ARG A 110 -3.02 -16.99 -11.65
C ARG A 110 -1.62 -16.39 -11.57
N LEU A 111 -1.44 -15.41 -10.68
CA LEU A 111 -0.13 -14.82 -10.43
C LEU A 111 0.77 -15.81 -9.65
N SER A 112 0.21 -16.49 -8.66
CA SER A 112 0.84 -17.58 -7.92
C SER A 112 -0.21 -18.56 -7.44
N GLU A 113 0.14 -19.84 -7.36
CA GLU A 113 -0.74 -20.90 -6.81
C GLU A 113 -0.92 -20.79 -5.30
N THR A 114 -0.16 -19.94 -4.62
CA THR A 114 -0.22 -19.74 -3.16
C THR A 114 -1.17 -18.61 -2.75
N LEU A 115 -1.75 -17.87 -3.70
CA LEU A 115 -2.65 -16.76 -3.43
C LEU A 115 -4.11 -17.23 -3.37
N TYR A 116 -4.79 -16.93 -2.27
CA TYR A 116 -6.15 -17.36 -2.01
C TYR A 116 -7.10 -16.24 -1.61
N ASP A 117 -6.56 -15.15 -1.00
CA ASP A 117 -7.35 -14.04 -0.47
C ASP A 117 -6.59 -12.72 -0.66
N THR A 118 -6.39 -12.36 -1.94
CA THR A 118 -5.62 -11.18 -2.32
C THR A 118 -6.44 -9.91 -2.10
N GLU A 119 -6.06 -9.12 -1.10
CA GLU A 119 -6.70 -7.85 -0.78
C GLU A 119 -5.91 -6.67 -1.35
N GLY A 120 -4.62 -6.60 -1.12
CA GLY A 120 -3.77 -5.53 -1.64
C GLY A 120 -2.74 -6.01 -2.66
N LEU A 121 -2.48 -5.17 -3.65
CA LEU A 121 -1.56 -5.46 -4.75
C LEU A 121 -0.78 -4.21 -5.16
N HIS A 122 0.55 -4.31 -5.21
CA HIS A 122 1.43 -3.27 -5.74
C HIS A 122 2.50 -3.87 -6.63
N ARG A 123 2.77 -3.27 -7.79
CA ARG A 123 3.84 -3.67 -8.68
C ARG A 123 5.08 -2.83 -8.45
N ASP A 124 6.17 -3.47 -8.06
CA ASP A 124 7.49 -2.85 -7.91
C ASP A 124 8.14 -2.55 -9.28
N ALA A 125 9.08 -1.62 -9.29
CA ALA A 125 9.84 -1.20 -10.49
C ALA A 125 10.64 -2.34 -11.14
N ASP A 126 11.07 -3.36 -10.36
CA ASP A 126 11.74 -4.55 -10.88
C ASP A 126 10.79 -5.59 -11.48
N GLY A 127 9.49 -5.29 -11.49
CA GLY A 127 8.43 -6.14 -12.00
C GLY A 127 7.90 -7.17 -11.01
N SER A 128 8.47 -7.28 -9.81
CA SER A 128 7.88 -8.09 -8.72
C SER A 128 6.61 -7.43 -8.17
N PHE A 129 5.81 -8.22 -7.46
CA PHE A 129 4.57 -7.77 -6.84
C PHE A 129 4.70 -7.86 -5.33
N LEU A 130 4.26 -6.81 -4.62
CA LEU A 130 3.92 -6.87 -3.22
C LEU A 130 2.43 -7.19 -3.11
N VAL A 131 2.10 -8.16 -2.28
CA VAL A 131 0.74 -8.67 -2.08
C VAL A 131 0.49 -8.78 -0.60
N VAL A 132 -0.69 -8.38 -0.16
CA VAL A 132 -1.20 -8.71 1.17
C VAL A 132 -2.44 -9.56 1.05
N GLU A 133 -2.59 -10.49 1.98
CA GLU A 133 -3.76 -11.35 2.16
C GLU A 133 -4.23 -11.27 3.61
N ASP A 134 -5.52 -11.29 3.82
CA ASP A 134 -6.14 -11.22 5.12
C ASP A 134 -6.17 -12.60 5.81
N ASP A 135 -6.64 -13.64 5.14
CA ASP A 135 -6.71 -15.01 5.70
C ASP A 135 -5.91 -16.04 4.85
N PRO A 136 -4.70 -16.40 5.28
CA PRO A 136 -3.98 -15.97 6.50
C PRO A 136 -3.39 -14.56 6.33
N SER A 137 -3.41 -13.78 7.42
CA SER A 137 -2.75 -12.46 7.43
C SER A 137 -1.26 -12.59 7.07
N ARG A 138 -0.87 -12.02 5.92
CA ARG A 138 0.51 -12.06 5.43
C ARG A 138 0.82 -10.99 4.39
N LEU A 139 2.10 -10.61 4.34
CA LEU A 139 2.71 -9.82 3.28
C LEU A 139 3.66 -10.71 2.46
N MET A 140 3.52 -10.66 1.15
CA MET A 140 4.34 -11.44 0.22
C MET A 140 5.00 -10.55 -0.82
N ARG A 141 6.18 -10.97 -1.28
CA ARG A 141 6.79 -10.46 -2.52
C ARG A 141 6.87 -11.61 -3.51
N ILE A 142 6.36 -11.41 -4.72
CA ILE A 142 6.20 -12.44 -5.74
C ILE A 142 6.87 -11.96 -7.03
N ALA A 143 7.74 -12.79 -7.60
CA ALA A 143 8.36 -12.52 -8.90
C ALA A 143 7.30 -12.60 -10.03
N PRO A 144 7.58 -12.01 -11.22
CA PRO A 144 6.65 -12.06 -12.36
C PRO A 144 6.30 -13.47 -12.84
N ASP A 145 7.13 -14.46 -12.54
CA ASP A 145 6.92 -15.88 -12.87
C ASP A 145 6.11 -16.65 -11.80
N GLY A 146 5.64 -15.95 -10.75
CA GLY A 146 4.88 -16.53 -9.65
C GLY A 146 5.72 -17.09 -8.49
N THR A 147 7.05 -16.99 -8.56
CA THR A 147 7.94 -17.44 -7.48
C THR A 147 7.80 -16.52 -6.26
N VAL A 148 7.53 -17.09 -5.09
CA VAL A 148 7.50 -16.35 -3.83
C VAL A 148 8.94 -16.00 -3.41
N LEU A 149 9.25 -14.70 -3.37
CA LEU A 149 10.56 -14.17 -2.98
C LEU A 149 10.66 -13.88 -1.48
N MET A 150 9.54 -13.50 -0.86
CA MET A 150 9.41 -13.19 0.56
C MET A 150 7.99 -13.52 1.02
N GLU A 151 7.86 -14.03 2.23
CA GLU A 151 6.58 -14.23 2.91
C GLU A 151 6.75 -13.92 4.39
N LEU A 152 5.91 -13.02 4.91
CA LEU A 152 5.91 -12.58 6.30
C LEU A 152 4.47 -12.65 6.82
N PHE A 153 4.24 -13.52 7.79
CA PHE A 153 2.94 -13.64 8.46
C PHE A 153 2.70 -12.48 9.41
N GLY A 154 1.44 -12.10 9.61
CA GLY A 154 1.05 -10.95 10.39
C GLY A 154 1.53 -10.94 11.84
N ASP A 155 1.70 -12.12 12.45
CA ASP A 155 2.25 -12.29 13.80
C ASP A 155 3.76 -11.98 13.93
N ARG A 156 4.45 -11.78 12.81
CA ARG A 156 5.88 -11.38 12.77
C ARG A 156 6.09 -9.88 12.92
N PHE A 157 5.05 -9.09 12.75
CA PHE A 157 5.11 -7.64 12.94
C PHE A 157 4.92 -7.29 14.42
N ASP A 158 5.47 -6.15 14.84
CA ASP A 158 5.29 -5.60 16.19
C ASP A 158 4.94 -4.11 16.10
N PRO A 159 3.67 -3.73 16.32
CA PRO A 159 2.52 -4.59 16.68
C PRO A 159 2.14 -5.55 15.57
N PRO A 160 1.38 -6.64 15.85
CA PRO A 160 0.92 -7.57 14.84
C PRO A 160 0.02 -6.89 13.79
N MET A 161 0.14 -7.30 12.55
CA MET A 161 -0.77 -6.96 11.45
C MET A 161 -1.79 -8.10 11.34
N THR A 162 -3.08 -7.81 11.44
CA THR A 162 -4.12 -8.84 11.59
C THR A 162 -5.02 -8.98 10.37
N GLU A 163 -5.35 -7.86 9.72
CA GLU A 163 -6.26 -7.78 8.56
C GLU A 163 -5.68 -6.81 7.52
N PRO A 164 -4.51 -7.14 6.89
CA PRO A 164 -3.90 -6.25 5.92
C PRO A 164 -4.71 -6.23 4.62
N GLN A 165 -5.13 -5.04 4.22
CA GLN A 165 -6.01 -4.81 3.08
C GLN A 165 -5.27 -4.18 1.89
N GLY A 166 -4.84 -2.96 1.99
CA GLY A 166 -4.17 -2.24 0.91
C GLY A 166 -2.66 -2.17 1.09
N ILE A 167 -1.92 -2.15 -0.03
CA ILE A 167 -0.46 -2.03 -0.03
C ILE A 167 0.03 -1.11 -1.14
N THR A 168 1.02 -0.28 -0.83
CA THR A 168 1.78 0.49 -1.81
C THR A 168 3.23 0.66 -1.36
N ARG A 169 4.07 1.22 -2.22
CA ARG A 169 5.47 1.50 -1.91
C ARG A 169 5.85 2.91 -2.29
N ASP A 170 6.59 3.57 -1.41
CA ASP A 170 7.23 4.84 -1.74
C ASP A 170 8.52 4.61 -2.51
N PRO A 171 8.61 5.05 -3.77
CA PRO A 171 9.82 4.88 -4.58
C PRO A 171 10.99 5.76 -4.11
N TYR A 172 10.76 6.77 -3.26
CA TYR A 172 11.82 7.63 -2.73
C TYR A 172 12.49 7.08 -1.49
N SER A 173 11.71 6.67 -0.51
CA SER A 173 12.22 6.09 0.73
C SER A 173 12.47 4.58 0.63
N GLY A 174 11.78 3.91 -0.30
CA GLY A 174 11.75 2.46 -0.43
C GLY A 174 10.76 1.79 0.52
N ASN A 175 10.10 2.55 1.39
CA ASN A 175 9.24 2.03 2.43
C ASN A 175 7.94 1.47 1.83
N ILE A 176 7.46 0.39 2.43
CA ILE A 176 6.19 -0.26 2.10
C ILE A 176 5.13 0.30 3.06
N LEU A 177 4.00 0.72 2.52
CA LEU A 177 2.85 1.21 3.26
C LEU A 177 1.72 0.19 3.15
N VAL A 178 1.20 -0.25 4.30
CA VAL A 178 0.09 -1.20 4.37
C VAL A 178 -0.99 -0.63 5.27
N VAL A 179 -2.23 -0.65 4.83
CA VAL A 179 -3.38 -0.40 5.70
C VAL A 179 -3.86 -1.74 6.26
N ASP A 180 -4.17 -1.74 7.56
CA ASP A 180 -4.65 -2.88 8.32
C ASP A 180 -5.96 -2.48 9.01
N ASP A 181 -7.05 -3.13 8.67
CA ASP A 181 -8.36 -2.82 9.27
C ASP A 181 -8.42 -3.20 10.74
N ASN A 182 -7.86 -4.35 11.11
CA ASN A 182 -7.78 -4.83 12.47
C ASN A 182 -9.08 -4.65 13.26
N GLU A 183 -10.17 -5.24 12.76
CA GLU A 183 -11.48 -5.17 13.41
C GLU A 183 -11.96 -3.72 13.71
N GLY A 184 -11.66 -2.76 12.79
CA GLY A 184 -12.05 -1.35 12.89
C GLY A 184 -11.10 -0.47 13.70
N LEU A 185 -9.94 -0.99 14.15
CA LEU A 185 -8.89 -0.16 14.74
C LEU A 185 -8.13 0.66 13.70
N ASN A 186 -8.15 0.24 12.48
CA ASN A 186 -7.61 0.89 11.29
C ASN A 186 -6.24 1.54 11.49
N SER A 187 -5.22 0.98 10.89
CA SER A 187 -3.84 1.45 11.05
C SER A 187 -3.13 1.54 9.70
N LEU A 188 -2.23 2.50 9.58
CA LEU A 188 -1.24 2.56 8.51
C LEU A 188 0.09 2.08 9.06
N PHE A 189 0.57 0.96 8.56
CA PHE A 189 1.93 0.47 8.80
C PHE A 189 2.89 1.06 7.78
N GLU A 190 4.00 1.58 8.24
CA GLU A 190 5.16 1.89 7.43
C GLU A 190 6.24 0.85 7.71
N LEU A 191 6.70 0.14 6.68
CA LEU A 191 7.65 -0.95 6.78
C LEU A 191 8.89 -0.65 5.95
N ALA A 192 10.06 -1.05 6.43
CA ALA A 192 11.25 -1.17 5.61
C ALA A 192 11.07 -2.29 4.56
N PRO A 193 11.86 -2.34 3.48
CA PRO A 193 11.76 -3.37 2.43
C PRO A 193 11.90 -4.82 2.91
N ASP A 194 12.50 -5.03 4.09
CA ASP A 194 12.67 -6.34 4.73
C ASP A 194 11.50 -6.72 5.66
N GLY A 195 10.48 -5.85 5.76
CA GLY A 195 9.31 -6.04 6.60
C GLY A 195 9.46 -5.52 8.04
N ARG A 196 10.58 -4.91 8.41
CA ARG A 196 10.74 -4.28 9.72
C ARG A 196 9.78 -3.10 9.87
N VAL A 197 8.97 -3.07 10.94
CA VAL A 197 8.07 -1.96 11.24
C VAL A 197 8.87 -0.70 11.57
N LEU A 198 8.61 0.39 10.85
CA LEU A 198 9.19 1.71 11.06
C LEU A 198 8.26 2.58 11.91
N SER A 199 6.98 2.55 11.58
CA SER A 199 5.94 3.28 12.31
C SER A 199 4.58 2.64 12.09
N VAL A 200 3.64 2.97 13.00
CA VAL A 200 2.22 2.62 12.87
C VAL A 200 1.40 3.84 13.25
N SER A 201 0.57 4.30 12.33
CA SER A 201 -0.28 5.48 12.51
C SER A 201 -1.75 5.09 12.56
N PRO A 202 -2.52 5.52 13.59
CA PRO A 202 -3.94 5.21 13.68
C PRO A 202 -4.74 5.97 12.61
N LEU A 203 -5.67 5.27 11.95
CA LEU A 203 -6.55 5.82 10.93
C LEU A 203 -8.01 5.93 11.35
N SER A 204 -8.43 5.32 12.46
CA SER A 204 -9.82 5.21 12.91
C SER A 204 -10.56 6.53 13.09
N GLN A 205 -9.85 7.65 13.23
CA GLN A 205 -10.45 8.98 13.29
C GLN A 205 -10.87 9.53 11.92
N TYR A 206 -10.45 8.92 10.82
CA TYR A 206 -10.69 9.39 9.45
C TYR A 206 -11.71 8.55 8.69
N GLY A 207 -11.94 7.30 9.10
CA GLY A 207 -12.90 6.38 8.50
C GLY A 207 -12.94 5.04 9.22
N PHE A 208 -13.79 4.16 8.71
CA PHE A 208 -13.92 2.79 9.17
C PHE A 208 -13.58 1.86 8.01
N ASP A 209 -13.01 0.68 8.33
CA ASP A 209 -12.76 -0.35 7.35
C ASP A 209 -11.77 0.14 6.28
N ALA A 210 -10.52 0.31 6.70
CA ALA A 210 -9.45 0.85 5.86
C ALA A 210 -8.99 -0.22 4.87
N GLU A 211 -9.25 0.00 3.59
CA GLU A 211 -9.10 -0.96 2.51
C GLU A 211 -7.96 -0.63 1.55
N GLY A 212 -8.02 0.51 0.92
CA GLY A 212 -7.08 0.89 -0.13
C GLY A 212 -6.01 1.87 0.34
N VAL A 213 -4.79 1.76 -0.20
CA VAL A 213 -3.73 2.76 -0.01
C VAL A 213 -2.98 3.02 -1.30
N ALA A 214 -2.76 4.30 -1.64
CA ALA A 214 -1.92 4.71 -2.76
C ALA A 214 -1.11 5.95 -2.41
N LEU A 215 0.07 6.07 -3.00
CA LEU A 215 0.95 7.23 -2.83
C LEU A 215 1.19 7.90 -4.18
N GLN A 216 1.00 9.21 -4.23
CA GLN A 216 1.53 10.08 -5.27
C GLN A 216 2.91 10.58 -4.83
N PRO A 217 4.00 9.97 -5.29
CA PRO A 217 5.30 10.19 -4.70
C PRO A 217 5.86 11.59 -4.96
N GLU A 218 5.50 12.22 -6.09
CA GLU A 218 6.01 13.54 -6.48
C GLU A 218 5.62 14.64 -5.50
N THR A 219 4.48 14.47 -4.84
CA THR A 219 3.93 15.45 -3.89
C THR A 219 3.92 14.97 -2.45
N GLY A 220 4.24 13.67 -2.21
CA GLY A 220 4.05 13.05 -0.91
C GLY A 220 2.58 12.96 -0.50
N THR A 221 1.65 12.88 -1.47
CA THR A 221 0.22 12.76 -1.18
C THR A 221 -0.17 11.30 -1.03
N LEU A 222 -0.67 10.94 0.15
CA LEU A 222 -1.17 9.61 0.47
C LEU A 222 -2.70 9.61 0.41
N TYR A 223 -3.24 8.57 -0.22
CA TYR A 223 -4.67 8.31 -0.34
C TYR A 223 -5.00 7.03 0.43
N VAL A 224 -6.03 7.09 1.29
CA VAL A 224 -6.54 5.92 2.01
C VAL A 224 -8.02 5.79 1.74
N GLY A 225 -8.42 4.63 1.20
CA GLY A 225 -9.80 4.26 0.98
C GLY A 225 -10.40 3.58 2.20
N PHE A 226 -11.65 3.88 2.49
CA PHE A 226 -12.45 3.27 3.55
C PHE A 226 -13.75 2.73 2.94
N ASP A 227 -14.04 1.44 3.15
CA ASP A 227 -15.29 0.83 2.73
C ASP A 227 -16.43 1.22 3.66
N GLY A 228 -16.23 1.07 4.95
CA GLY A 228 -17.18 1.50 5.97
C GLY A 228 -17.32 3.02 6.02
N GLY A 229 -18.43 3.53 5.52
CA GLY A 229 -18.69 4.97 5.39
C GLY A 229 -18.37 5.55 4.02
N GLN A 230 -17.83 4.75 3.11
CA GLN A 230 -17.58 5.12 1.70
C GLN A 230 -16.79 6.43 1.59
N ALA A 231 -15.53 6.40 2.03
CA ALA A 231 -14.68 7.58 2.08
C ALA A 231 -13.32 7.35 1.43
N LEU A 232 -12.76 8.41 0.86
CA LEU A 232 -11.38 8.51 0.42
C LEU A 232 -10.73 9.66 1.18
N ALA A 233 -9.83 9.36 2.11
CA ALA A 233 -9.09 10.36 2.85
C ALA A 233 -7.75 10.67 2.18
N ILE A 234 -7.38 11.95 2.17
CA ILE A 234 -6.16 12.48 1.55
C ILE A 234 -5.27 13.08 2.63
N PHE A 235 -4.00 12.69 2.60
CA PHE A 235 -3.00 13.12 3.57
C PHE A 235 -1.75 13.66 2.89
N ASP A 236 -1.03 14.55 3.56
CA ASP A 236 0.41 14.71 3.34
C ASP A 236 1.13 13.62 4.13
N TRP A 237 2.07 12.92 3.51
CA TRP A 237 2.84 11.85 4.12
C TRP A 237 4.35 12.15 4.05
N ILE A 238 5.02 11.90 5.18
CA ILE A 238 6.47 12.05 5.30
C ILE A 238 7.02 10.73 5.85
N PRO A 239 7.98 10.08 5.17
CA PRO A 239 8.55 8.82 5.63
C PRO A 239 9.29 9.00 6.95
N THR A 240 9.19 8.03 7.85
CA THR A 240 9.91 8.00 9.12
C THR A 240 11.42 7.95 8.92
N GLU A 241 11.86 7.16 7.94
CA GLU A 241 13.26 7.08 7.50
C GLU A 241 13.34 6.72 6.00
N ILE A 242 14.48 7.01 5.39
CA ILE A 242 14.78 6.55 4.02
C ILE A 242 15.58 5.25 4.16
N THR A 243 15.03 4.15 3.63
CA THR A 243 15.58 2.79 3.79
C THR A 243 16.40 2.31 2.60
N ILE A 244 16.47 3.12 1.54
CA ILE A 244 17.24 2.82 0.33
C ILE A 244 18.20 3.98 -0.01
N ASP A 245 19.39 3.66 -0.54
CA ASP A 245 20.41 4.65 -0.91
C ASP A 245 20.09 5.39 -2.22
N THR A 246 19.34 4.73 -3.11
CA THR A 246 18.97 5.28 -4.43
C THR A 246 17.47 5.13 -4.63
N PRO A 247 16.75 6.22 -4.94
CA PRO A 247 15.33 6.15 -5.25
C PRO A 247 15.03 5.16 -6.38
N LEU A 248 13.91 4.46 -6.27
CA LEU A 248 13.40 3.59 -7.32
C LEU A 248 12.90 4.42 -8.51
N GLU A 249 12.81 3.78 -9.68
CA GLU A 249 12.22 4.43 -10.85
C GLU A 249 10.75 4.80 -10.57
N ARG A 250 10.36 5.93 -11.11
CA ARG A 250 9.00 6.47 -11.00
C ARG A 250 8.52 6.97 -12.35
N GLY A 251 7.20 7.07 -12.46
CA GLY A 251 6.55 7.60 -13.65
C GLY A 251 6.77 9.10 -13.86
N PRO A 252 6.10 9.69 -14.86
CA PRO A 252 6.11 11.12 -15.11
C PRO A 252 5.67 11.94 -13.89
N ASP A 253 6.21 13.15 -13.77
CA ASP A 253 5.85 14.09 -12.69
C ASP A 253 4.49 14.72 -12.95
N CYS A 254 3.55 14.54 -12.02
CA CYS A 254 2.19 15.05 -12.05
C CYS A 254 1.92 16.15 -10.98
N ALA A 255 2.96 16.71 -10.40
CA ALA A 255 2.81 17.69 -9.30
C ALA A 255 1.98 18.92 -9.65
N TYR A 256 1.77 19.20 -10.94
CA TYR A 256 1.10 20.41 -11.44
C TYR A 256 -0.07 20.13 -12.38
N SER A 257 -0.58 18.91 -12.46
CA SER A 257 -1.69 18.51 -13.35
C SER A 257 -3.06 18.60 -12.66
#